data_d16f0a249cb9af4ee5be26506fb981f4
#
_entry.id   d16f0a249cb9af4ee5be26506fb981f4
#
_cell.length_a   1.000
_cell.length_b   1.000
_cell.length_c   1.000
_cell.angle_alpha   90.00
_cell.angle_beta   90.00
_cell.angle_gamma   90.00
#
_symmetry.space_group_name_H-M   'P 1'
#
loop_
_entity.id
_entity.type
_entity.pdbx_description
1 polymer ?
#
loop_
_entity_poly.entity_id
_entity_poly.type
_entity_poly.pdbx_seq_one_letter_code
_entity_poly.pdbx_strand_id
1 'polypeptide(L)'
;LEDCIKDGKLQKRIVFTTEVLYNGISIKDKTLKHIFIETWEPLKIIQMQGRKRPVDEADTCTVYYRAPSQKQLTKKREWNQQDLDTVEAWLDYKHGKPEKWNDILAQKDAQEQIEHCKAMTYIHAEGTYQINPMLVNNMRQMSDLLDALHDHGYRATMQERVWDKTLQVSPREYRDEVIADYITHNFCKEMSKQELRTGLAEAGLYKPGKRPIGQSILNGKLK
;
A
#
# COMPACT_ATOMS: atom_id res chain seq x y z
N LEU A 1 -24.61 1.37 9.76
CA LEU A 1 -23.64 0.35 10.14
C LEU A 1 -24.30 -0.79 10.92
N GLU A 2 -25.21 -0.45 11.83
CA GLU A 2 -25.99 -1.41 12.65
C GLU A 2 -26.79 -2.40 11.78
N ASP A 3 -27.27 -1.96 10.62
CA ASP A 3 -27.98 -2.81 9.64
C ASP A 3 -27.05 -3.80 8.91
N CYS A 4 -25.74 -3.58 8.95
CA CYS A 4 -24.77 -4.42 8.27
C CYS A 4 -24.02 -5.37 9.22
N ILE A 5 -23.81 -4.93 10.48
CA ILE A 5 -23.09 -5.69 11.50
C ILE A 5 -23.89 -5.66 12.80
N LYS A 6 -24.34 -6.82 13.25
CA LYS A 6 -25.03 -6.98 14.52
C LYS A 6 -24.32 -8.05 15.36
N ASP A 7 -24.02 -7.71 16.60
CA ASP A 7 -23.32 -8.59 17.54
C ASP A 7 -22.00 -9.16 16.98
N GLY A 8 -21.29 -8.36 16.17
CA GLY A 8 -20.06 -8.76 15.51
C GLY A 8 -20.26 -9.70 14.31
N LYS A 9 -21.49 -9.94 13.87
CA LYS A 9 -21.81 -10.79 12.70
C LYS A 9 -22.29 -9.96 11.53
N LEU A 10 -21.87 -10.34 10.34
CA LEU A 10 -22.31 -9.68 9.10
C LEU A 10 -23.77 -10.07 8.79
N GLN A 11 -24.60 -9.08 8.57
CA GLN A 11 -26.01 -9.25 8.19
C GLN A 11 -26.21 -9.29 6.66
N LYS A 12 -25.15 -8.98 5.91
CA LYS A 12 -25.15 -8.92 4.43
C LYS A 12 -24.02 -9.78 3.89
N ARG A 13 -24.23 -10.38 2.72
CA ARG A 13 -23.23 -11.21 2.03
C ARG A 13 -21.99 -10.41 1.61
N ILE A 14 -22.17 -9.15 1.27
CA ILE A 14 -21.11 -8.22 0.87
C ILE A 14 -21.34 -6.93 1.65
N VAL A 15 -20.29 -6.43 2.31
CA VAL A 15 -20.31 -5.16 3.04
C VAL A 15 -19.18 -4.30 2.51
N PHE A 16 -19.51 -3.12 2.01
CA PHE A 16 -18.56 -2.07 1.68
C PHE A 16 -18.49 -1.11 2.85
N THR A 17 -17.28 -0.72 3.21
CA THR A 17 -17.05 0.17 4.34
C THR A 17 -15.88 1.10 4.06
N THR A 18 -15.90 2.24 4.72
CA THR A 18 -14.80 3.19 4.75
C THR A 18 -13.93 2.95 6.00
N GLU A 19 -12.97 3.82 6.22
CA GLU A 19 -12.14 3.85 7.44
C GLU A 19 -12.95 3.94 8.75
N VAL A 20 -14.25 4.18 8.70
CA VAL A 20 -15.14 4.21 9.89
C VAL A 20 -15.13 2.87 10.64
N LEU A 21 -15.02 1.73 9.94
CA LEU A 21 -14.85 0.42 10.58
C LEU A 21 -13.48 0.23 11.26
N TYR A 22 -12.55 1.10 10.94
CA TYR A 22 -11.20 1.09 11.48
C TYR A 22 -11.17 1.31 13.00
N ASN A 23 -12.13 2.04 13.57
CA ASN A 23 -12.19 2.36 14.98
C ASN A 23 -13.37 1.66 15.66
N GLY A 24 -13.09 0.62 16.44
CA GLY A 24 -14.00 0.15 17.47
C GLY A 24 -14.87 -1.08 17.20
N ILE A 25 -14.92 -1.62 15.96
CA ILE A 25 -15.76 -2.79 15.67
C ILE A 25 -14.92 -4.06 15.58
N SER A 26 -15.36 -5.12 16.28
CA SER A 26 -14.80 -6.46 16.14
C SER A 26 -15.79 -7.36 15.41
N ILE A 27 -15.34 -8.04 14.36
CA ILE A 27 -16.15 -8.96 13.57
C ILE A 27 -15.79 -10.39 13.98
N LYS A 28 -16.76 -11.07 14.58
CA LYS A 28 -16.68 -12.48 15.02
C LYS A 28 -17.62 -13.33 14.17
N ASP A 29 -17.30 -13.44 12.89
CA ASP A 29 -18.15 -14.10 11.91
C ASP A 29 -17.35 -15.11 11.08
N LYS A 30 -17.64 -16.41 11.25
CA LYS A 30 -17.00 -17.49 10.49
C LYS A 30 -17.32 -17.46 8.99
N THR A 31 -18.40 -16.79 8.61
CA THR A 31 -18.79 -16.66 7.20
C THR A 31 -17.97 -15.62 6.45
N LEU A 32 -17.29 -14.71 7.17
CA LEU A 32 -16.36 -13.76 6.57
C LEU A 32 -15.07 -14.47 6.15
N LYS A 33 -14.96 -14.81 4.88
CA LYS A 33 -13.83 -15.55 4.30
C LYS A 33 -12.87 -14.66 3.50
N HIS A 34 -13.31 -13.47 3.09
CA HIS A 34 -12.53 -12.59 2.23
C HIS A 34 -12.65 -11.14 2.70
N ILE A 35 -11.50 -10.48 2.85
CA ILE A 35 -11.40 -9.05 3.17
C ILE A 35 -10.57 -8.40 2.08
N PHE A 36 -11.11 -7.35 1.45
CA PHE A 36 -10.41 -6.55 0.45
C PHE A 36 -10.07 -5.18 1.05
N ILE A 37 -8.78 -4.85 1.08
CA ILE A 37 -8.26 -3.63 1.68
C ILE A 37 -7.61 -2.79 0.57
N GLU A 38 -8.14 -1.59 0.33
CA GLU A 38 -7.62 -0.71 -0.72
C GLU A 38 -6.50 0.23 -0.26
N THR A 39 -6.11 0.20 0.98
CA THR A 39 -4.92 0.94 1.44
C THR A 39 -3.65 0.12 1.23
N TRP A 40 -2.54 0.81 1.03
CA TRP A 40 -1.20 0.25 0.95
C TRP A 40 -0.39 0.50 2.24
N GLU A 41 -0.91 1.29 3.16
CA GLU A 41 -0.22 1.64 4.41
C GLU A 41 -0.20 0.44 5.37
N PRO A 42 0.99 -0.06 5.78
CA PRO A 42 1.10 -1.28 6.58
C PRO A 42 0.28 -1.23 7.87
N LEU A 43 0.34 -0.13 8.59
CA LEU A 43 -0.37 0.02 9.86
C LEU A 43 -1.90 -0.07 9.68
N LYS A 44 -2.43 0.56 8.63
CA LYS A 44 -3.86 0.49 8.31
C LYS A 44 -4.28 -0.93 7.93
N ILE A 45 -3.44 -1.63 7.15
CA ILE A 45 -3.70 -3.03 6.79
C ILE A 45 -3.77 -3.91 8.04
N ILE A 46 -2.79 -3.79 8.96
CA ILE A 46 -2.79 -4.53 10.22
C ILE A 46 -4.06 -4.26 11.02
N GLN A 47 -4.45 -3.00 11.14
CA GLN A 47 -5.61 -2.62 11.92
C GLN A 47 -6.91 -3.10 11.29
N MET A 48 -7.05 -3.02 9.97
CA MET A 48 -8.23 -3.51 9.25
C MET A 48 -8.37 -5.02 9.33
N GLN A 49 -7.30 -5.77 9.06
CA GLN A 49 -7.34 -7.23 9.19
C GLN A 49 -7.58 -7.68 10.64
N GLY A 50 -7.04 -6.96 11.61
CA GLY A 50 -7.24 -7.22 13.03
C GLY A 50 -8.68 -7.03 13.51
N ARG A 51 -9.57 -6.45 12.71
CA ARG A 51 -11.02 -6.38 13.02
C ARG A 51 -11.72 -7.72 12.90
N LYS A 52 -11.26 -8.59 12.02
CA LYS A 52 -11.68 -9.99 12.01
C LYS A 52 -11.03 -10.71 13.20
N ARG A 53 -11.87 -11.09 14.15
CA ARG A 53 -11.47 -11.91 15.30
C ARG A 53 -11.84 -13.36 15.03
N PRO A 54 -10.89 -14.28 15.05
CA PRO A 54 -11.21 -15.68 14.86
C PRO A 54 -12.13 -16.16 15.97
N VAL A 55 -13.12 -16.97 15.62
CA VAL A 55 -14.06 -17.59 16.57
C VAL A 55 -13.44 -18.85 17.16
N ASP A 56 -12.67 -19.57 16.34
CA ASP A 56 -11.87 -20.75 16.73
C ASP A 56 -10.67 -20.91 15.75
N GLU A 57 -9.87 -21.94 15.97
CA GLU A 57 -8.66 -22.21 15.19
C GLU A 57 -8.93 -22.53 13.70
N ALA A 58 -10.12 -23.03 13.37
CA ALA A 58 -10.53 -23.32 11.99
C ALA A 58 -11.09 -22.08 11.26
N ASP A 59 -11.28 -20.97 11.97
CA ASP A 59 -11.82 -19.75 11.41
C ASP A 59 -10.76 -18.95 10.66
N THR A 60 -10.56 -19.26 9.40
CA THR A 60 -9.61 -18.62 8.51
C THR A 60 -10.26 -17.57 7.62
N CYS A 61 -9.51 -16.53 7.28
CA CYS A 61 -9.94 -15.48 6.37
C CYS A 61 -8.77 -15.08 5.45
N THR A 62 -9.05 -14.89 4.16
CA THR A 62 -8.06 -14.41 3.20
C THR A 62 -8.17 -12.90 3.08
N VAL A 63 -7.05 -12.21 3.27
CA VAL A 63 -6.96 -10.75 3.15
C VAL A 63 -6.28 -10.41 1.83
N TYR A 64 -6.95 -9.57 1.04
CA TYR A 64 -6.44 -9.05 -0.22
C TYR A 64 -6.15 -7.57 -0.06
N TYR A 65 -4.99 -7.12 -0.49
CA TYR A 65 -4.62 -5.71 -0.51
C TYR A 65 -3.90 -5.37 -1.81
N ARG A 66 -3.94 -4.10 -2.17
CA ARG A 66 -3.35 -3.62 -3.41
C ARG A 66 -1.98 -3.01 -3.14
N ALA A 67 -0.94 -3.60 -3.74
CA ALA A 67 0.37 -2.96 -3.77
C ALA A 67 0.32 -1.66 -4.61
N PRO A 68 0.91 -0.56 -4.13
CA PRO A 68 1.02 0.66 -4.89
C PRO A 68 2.01 0.49 -6.04
N SER A 69 1.77 1.21 -7.13
CA SER A 69 2.77 1.31 -8.19
C SER A 69 3.95 2.18 -7.75
N GLN A 70 5.12 1.97 -8.35
CA GLN A 70 6.30 2.81 -8.10
C GLN A 70 6.00 4.30 -8.32
N LYS A 71 5.26 4.64 -9.37
CA LYS A 71 4.84 6.02 -9.64
C LYS A 71 4.00 6.61 -8.50
N GLN A 72 3.11 5.82 -7.90
CA GLN A 72 2.30 6.27 -6.76
C GLN A 72 3.16 6.49 -5.52
N LEU A 73 4.13 5.61 -5.26
CA LEU A 73 5.08 5.75 -4.14
C LEU A 73 5.93 7.01 -4.31
N THR A 74 6.53 7.21 -5.49
CA THR A 74 7.35 8.41 -5.79
C THR A 74 6.54 9.69 -5.56
N LYS A 75 5.34 9.78 -6.14
CA LYS A 75 4.50 10.96 -5.98
C LYS A 75 4.10 11.20 -4.51
N LYS A 76 3.84 10.14 -3.75
CA LYS A 76 3.50 10.26 -2.32
C LYS A 76 4.70 10.73 -1.51
N ARG A 77 5.90 10.26 -1.85
CA ARG A 77 7.16 10.67 -1.25
C ARG A 77 7.45 12.16 -1.50
N GLU A 78 7.29 12.62 -2.74
CA GLU A 78 7.45 14.02 -3.12
C GLU A 78 6.49 14.92 -2.31
N TRP A 79 5.21 14.56 -2.23
CA TRP A 79 4.24 15.33 -1.44
C TRP A 79 4.56 15.36 0.05
N ASN A 80 4.92 14.21 0.63
CA ASN A 80 5.25 14.14 2.05
C ASN A 80 6.52 14.97 2.36
N GLN A 81 7.50 14.97 1.46
CA GLN A 81 8.70 15.79 1.58
C GLN A 81 8.37 17.28 1.46
N GLN A 82 7.54 17.66 0.50
CA GLN A 82 7.09 19.03 0.33
C GLN A 82 6.38 19.57 1.59
N ASP A 83 5.52 18.76 2.19
CA ASP A 83 4.86 19.12 3.46
C ASP A 83 5.86 19.31 4.59
N LEU A 84 6.87 18.40 4.73
CA LEU A 84 7.94 18.53 5.72
C LEU A 84 8.78 19.79 5.50
N ASP A 85 9.18 20.06 4.26
CA ASP A 85 9.96 21.25 3.90
C ASP A 85 9.19 22.53 4.23
N THR A 86 7.87 22.53 4.02
CA THR A 86 6.99 23.66 4.36
C THR A 86 6.94 23.90 5.86
N VAL A 87 6.82 22.86 6.67
CA VAL A 87 6.87 22.96 8.14
C VAL A 87 8.23 23.47 8.62
N GLU A 88 9.32 22.92 8.08
CA GLU A 88 10.68 23.31 8.47
C GLU A 88 10.99 24.76 8.08
N ALA A 89 10.58 25.18 6.89
CA ALA A 89 10.73 26.57 6.45
C ALA A 89 9.98 27.54 7.37
N TRP A 90 8.78 27.19 7.81
CA TRP A 90 8.02 27.99 8.78
C TRP A 90 8.70 28.03 10.16
N LEU A 91 9.21 26.90 10.65
CA LEU A 91 9.95 26.87 11.91
C LEU A 91 11.23 27.71 11.83
N ASP A 92 11.98 27.62 10.75
CA ASP A 92 13.17 28.45 10.49
C ASP A 92 12.81 29.94 10.47
N TYR A 93 11.71 30.32 9.82
CA TYR A 93 11.18 31.68 9.81
C TYR A 93 10.91 32.20 11.24
N LYS A 94 10.26 31.40 12.08
CA LYS A 94 9.99 31.74 13.49
C LYS A 94 11.28 31.93 14.32
N HIS A 95 12.38 31.30 13.90
CA HIS A 95 13.70 31.44 14.52
C HIS A 95 14.58 32.50 13.84
N GLY A 96 14.00 33.39 13.03
CA GLY A 96 14.70 34.49 12.38
C GLY A 96 15.50 34.13 11.13
N LYS A 97 15.18 33.00 10.48
CA LYS A 97 15.77 32.55 9.21
C LYS A 97 14.68 32.52 8.13
N PRO A 98 14.38 33.66 7.49
CA PRO A 98 13.22 33.79 6.62
C PRO A 98 13.40 33.23 5.20
N GLU A 99 14.63 32.86 4.80
CA GLU A 99 14.99 32.62 3.41
C GLU A 99 14.10 31.56 2.77
N LYS A 100 14.06 30.35 3.35
CA LYS A 100 13.28 29.22 2.82
C LYS A 100 11.76 29.50 2.79
N TRP A 101 11.26 30.20 3.82
CA TRP A 101 9.85 30.59 3.86
C TRP A 101 9.50 31.60 2.77
N ASN A 102 10.36 32.59 2.55
CA ASN A 102 10.19 33.54 1.48
C ASN A 102 10.26 32.87 0.10
N ASP A 103 11.13 31.88 -0.06
CA ASP A 103 11.22 31.08 -1.29
C ASP A 103 9.91 30.33 -1.57
N ILE A 104 9.28 29.76 -0.54
CA ILE A 104 7.95 29.15 -0.68
C ILE A 104 6.91 30.20 -1.07
N LEU A 105 6.86 31.33 -0.37
CA LEU A 105 5.87 32.39 -0.65
C LEU A 105 6.01 32.98 -2.04
N ALA A 106 7.20 32.93 -2.65
CA ALA A 106 7.44 33.37 -4.01
C ALA A 106 6.94 32.41 -5.10
N GLN A 107 6.55 31.19 -4.74
CA GLN A 107 6.02 30.20 -5.67
C GLN A 107 4.57 30.53 -6.05
N LYS A 108 4.19 30.19 -7.27
CA LYS A 108 2.84 30.48 -7.79
C LYS A 108 1.71 29.77 -7.04
N ASP A 109 2.03 28.60 -6.49
CA ASP A 109 1.12 27.71 -5.78
C ASP A 109 1.37 27.67 -4.26
N ALA A 110 2.09 28.68 -3.74
CA ALA A 110 2.45 28.79 -2.33
C ALA A 110 1.25 28.62 -1.37
N GLN A 111 0.15 29.30 -1.67
CA GLN A 111 -1.05 29.26 -0.84
C GLN A 111 -1.64 27.85 -0.80
N GLU A 112 -1.74 27.18 -1.96
CA GLU A 112 -2.24 25.81 -2.06
C GLU A 112 -1.32 24.84 -1.33
N GLN A 113 -0.01 24.97 -1.47
CA GLN A 113 0.97 24.15 -0.76
C GLN A 113 0.81 24.26 0.76
N ILE A 114 0.70 25.47 1.28
CA ILE A 114 0.56 25.72 2.73
C ILE A 114 -0.76 25.17 3.25
N GLU A 115 -1.87 25.39 2.54
CA GLU A 115 -3.20 24.89 2.93
C GLU A 115 -3.29 23.37 2.88
N HIS A 116 -2.57 22.69 2.00
CA HIS A 116 -2.52 21.22 1.94
C HIS A 116 -1.69 20.61 3.07
N CYS A 117 -0.78 21.35 3.67
CA CYS A 117 0.05 20.88 4.77
C CYS A 117 -0.78 20.72 6.06
N LYS A 118 -1.31 19.53 6.29
CA LYS A 118 -2.19 19.22 7.43
C LYS A 118 -1.55 19.45 8.80
N ALA A 119 -0.23 19.51 8.87
CA ALA A 119 0.48 19.79 10.11
C ALA A 119 0.48 21.28 10.49
N MET A 120 0.02 22.16 9.60
CA MET A 120 -0.05 23.60 9.81
C MET A 120 -1.51 24.05 9.86
N THR A 121 -1.83 24.91 10.82
CA THR A 121 -3.15 25.54 10.97
C THR A 121 -2.97 27.03 11.13
N TYR A 122 -3.62 27.82 10.28
CA TYR A 122 -3.62 29.26 10.42
C TYR A 122 -4.53 29.71 11.55
N ILE A 123 -3.99 30.47 12.50
CA ILE A 123 -4.73 31.04 13.63
C ILE A 123 -5.05 32.50 13.33
N HIS A 124 -6.27 32.76 12.87
CA HIS A 124 -6.71 34.10 12.48
C HIS A 124 -6.53 35.18 13.57
N ALA A 125 -6.79 34.83 14.82
CA ALA A 125 -6.66 35.73 15.95
C ALA A 125 -5.22 36.19 16.18
N GLU A 126 -4.24 35.39 15.83
CA GLU A 126 -2.81 35.62 16.03
C GLU A 126 -2.09 36.03 14.75
N GLY A 127 -2.72 35.92 13.59
CA GLY A 127 -2.12 36.17 12.29
C GLY A 127 -0.93 35.26 11.97
N THR A 128 -0.91 34.04 12.50
CA THR A 128 0.26 33.14 12.41
C THR A 128 -0.17 31.69 12.21
N TYR A 129 0.77 30.83 11.78
CA TYR A 129 0.55 29.38 11.71
C TYR A 129 0.99 28.70 12.99
N GLN A 130 0.15 27.78 13.46
CA GLN A 130 0.47 26.84 14.51
C GLN A 130 0.79 25.48 13.90
N ILE A 131 1.83 24.81 14.40
CA ILE A 131 2.25 23.49 13.96
C ILE A 131 1.75 22.45 14.96
N ASN A 132 1.21 21.35 14.44
CA ASN A 132 0.88 20.15 15.21
C ASN A 132 2.08 19.20 15.23
N PRO A 133 2.82 19.08 16.37
CA PRO A 133 4.03 18.25 16.43
C PRO A 133 3.75 16.76 16.19
N MET A 134 2.54 16.27 16.55
CA MET A 134 2.16 14.87 16.33
C MET A 134 2.04 14.57 14.84
N LEU A 135 1.43 15.48 14.06
CA LEU A 135 1.31 15.31 12.62
C LEU A 135 2.67 15.39 11.93
N VAL A 136 3.57 16.28 12.37
CA VAL A 136 4.95 16.35 11.88
C VAL A 136 5.69 15.03 12.13
N ASN A 137 5.56 14.46 13.33
CA ASN A 137 6.16 13.16 13.63
C ASN A 137 5.59 12.04 12.75
N ASN A 138 4.28 12.03 12.52
CA ASN A 138 3.66 11.08 11.60
C ASN A 138 4.17 11.24 10.16
N MET A 139 4.41 12.46 9.70
CA MET A 139 4.98 12.75 8.38
C MET A 139 6.42 12.22 8.26
N ARG A 140 7.24 12.37 9.31
CA ARG A 140 8.60 11.80 9.35
C ARG A 140 8.58 10.27 9.32
N GLN A 141 7.71 9.64 10.12
CA GLN A 141 7.53 8.18 10.08
C GLN A 141 7.03 7.69 8.71
N MET A 142 6.18 8.50 8.05
CA MET A 142 5.74 8.21 6.69
C MET A 142 6.88 8.34 5.68
N SER A 143 7.80 9.31 5.86
CA SER A 143 9.00 9.45 5.02
C SER A 143 9.87 8.20 5.12
N ASP A 144 10.18 7.74 6.34
CA ASP A 144 10.96 6.53 6.59
C ASP A 144 10.31 5.29 5.95
N LEU A 145 8.98 5.20 6.00
CA LEU A 145 8.25 4.11 5.36
C LEU A 145 8.34 4.20 3.83
N LEU A 146 8.15 5.39 3.26
CA LEU A 146 8.20 5.61 1.81
C LEU A 146 9.59 5.36 1.24
N ASP A 147 10.64 5.72 1.98
CA ASP A 147 12.02 5.41 1.64
C ASP A 147 12.29 3.91 1.66
N ALA A 148 11.86 3.21 2.71
CA ALA A 148 11.97 1.76 2.78
C ALA A 148 11.22 1.05 1.65
N LEU A 149 10.00 1.52 1.31
CA LEU A 149 9.21 0.99 0.20
C LEU A 149 9.86 1.24 -1.16
N HIS A 150 10.54 2.38 -1.32
CA HIS A 150 11.26 2.72 -2.54
C HIS A 150 12.53 1.87 -2.71
N ASP A 151 13.31 1.71 -1.64
CA ASP A 151 14.64 1.10 -1.68
C ASP A 151 14.58 -0.43 -1.64
N HIS A 152 13.68 -1.00 -0.87
CA HIS A 152 13.55 -2.45 -0.67
C HIS A 152 12.37 -3.06 -1.43
N GLY A 153 11.48 -2.22 -1.96
CA GLY A 153 10.25 -2.64 -2.62
C GLY A 153 9.13 -2.98 -1.64
N TYR A 154 7.89 -2.89 -2.14
CA TYR A 154 6.69 -3.03 -1.31
C TYR A 154 6.60 -4.39 -0.61
N ARG A 155 6.88 -5.48 -1.33
CA ARG A 155 6.79 -6.84 -0.79
C ARG A 155 7.75 -7.06 0.37
N ALA A 156 9.04 -6.73 0.18
CA ALA A 156 10.05 -6.93 1.21
C ALA A 156 9.76 -6.10 2.46
N THR A 157 9.38 -4.83 2.29
CA THR A 157 9.02 -3.95 3.40
C THR A 157 7.79 -4.45 4.15
N MET A 158 6.77 -4.96 3.44
CA MET A 158 5.59 -5.53 4.08
C MET A 158 5.91 -6.82 4.81
N GLN A 159 6.76 -7.67 4.27
CA GLN A 159 7.21 -8.90 4.93
C GLN A 159 7.95 -8.61 6.22
N GLU A 160 8.85 -7.66 6.20
CA GLU A 160 9.64 -7.24 7.35
C GLU A 160 8.78 -6.59 8.45
N ARG A 161 7.88 -5.66 8.07
CA ARG A 161 7.17 -4.80 9.02
C ARG A 161 5.80 -5.31 9.46
N VAL A 162 5.18 -6.20 8.69
CA VAL A 162 3.78 -6.60 8.89
C VAL A 162 3.60 -8.10 9.06
N TRP A 163 4.34 -8.93 8.28
CA TRP A 163 4.15 -10.38 8.27
C TRP A 163 5.44 -11.09 8.60
N ASP A 164 5.43 -11.83 9.66
CA ASP A 164 6.60 -12.54 10.16
C ASP A 164 7.18 -13.59 9.21
N LYS A 165 6.46 -14.11 8.25
CA LYS A 165 6.97 -15.26 7.46
C LYS A 165 6.43 -15.46 6.05
N THR A 166 5.22 -15.09 5.70
CA THR A 166 4.67 -15.42 4.38
C THR A 166 3.75 -14.35 3.85
N LEU A 167 4.29 -13.49 3.02
CA LEU A 167 3.46 -12.66 2.16
C LEU A 167 2.73 -13.58 1.18
N GLN A 168 1.40 -13.59 1.23
CA GLN A 168 0.64 -14.18 0.15
C GLN A 168 0.78 -13.28 -1.06
N VAL A 169 1.53 -13.75 -2.04
CA VAL A 169 1.73 -13.07 -3.32
C VAL A 169 0.41 -12.89 -4.03
N SER A 170 0.24 -11.76 -4.70
CA SER A 170 -0.91 -11.60 -5.59
C SER A 170 -0.88 -12.68 -6.67
N PRO A 171 -2.03 -13.10 -7.23
CA PRO A 171 -2.05 -14.09 -8.31
C PRO A 171 -1.18 -13.72 -9.51
N ARG A 172 -0.92 -12.42 -9.71
CA ARG A 172 -0.02 -11.93 -10.78
C ARG A 172 1.45 -12.10 -10.40
N GLU A 173 1.82 -11.70 -9.18
CA GLU A 173 3.20 -11.84 -8.66
C GLU A 173 3.57 -13.31 -8.55
N TYR A 174 2.68 -14.14 -7.98
CA TYR A 174 2.87 -15.59 -7.95
C TYR A 174 3.10 -16.17 -9.34
N ARG A 175 2.28 -15.77 -10.32
CA ARG A 175 2.46 -16.20 -11.71
C ARG A 175 3.79 -15.74 -12.27
N ASP A 176 4.21 -14.52 -12.00
CA ASP A 176 5.48 -13.96 -12.46
C ASP A 176 6.67 -14.67 -11.83
N GLU A 177 6.60 -15.03 -10.54
CA GLU A 177 7.60 -15.84 -9.85
C GLU A 177 7.69 -17.26 -10.42
N VAL A 178 6.56 -17.93 -10.62
CA VAL A 178 6.53 -19.27 -11.19
C VAL A 178 7.07 -19.27 -12.62
N ILE A 179 6.79 -18.23 -13.42
CA ILE A 179 7.38 -18.07 -14.78
C ILE A 179 8.89 -17.90 -14.68
N ALA A 180 9.38 -17.04 -13.78
CA ALA A 180 10.79 -16.80 -13.60
C ALA A 180 11.51 -18.06 -13.11
N ASP A 181 10.95 -18.79 -12.16
CA ASP A 181 11.46 -20.04 -11.65
C ASP A 181 11.51 -21.12 -12.76
N TYR A 182 10.42 -21.28 -13.52
CA TYR A 182 10.37 -22.19 -14.65
C TYR A 182 11.43 -21.86 -15.72
N ILE A 183 11.62 -20.57 -16.04
CA ILE A 183 12.65 -20.13 -16.99
C ILE A 183 14.03 -20.45 -16.43
N THR A 184 14.29 -20.17 -15.17
CA THR A 184 15.59 -20.41 -14.52
C THR A 184 15.96 -21.89 -14.52
N HIS A 185 15.02 -22.78 -14.21
CA HIS A 185 15.24 -24.22 -14.19
C HIS A 185 15.38 -24.85 -15.57
N ASN A 186 14.88 -24.20 -16.60
CA ASN A 186 14.93 -24.66 -17.99
C ASN A 186 15.83 -23.80 -18.87
N PHE A 187 16.61 -22.90 -18.28
CA PHE A 187 17.56 -22.07 -19.01
C PHE A 187 18.57 -22.95 -19.76
N CYS A 188 18.84 -22.61 -21.00
CA CYS A 188 19.69 -23.39 -21.91
C CYS A 188 19.16 -24.76 -22.35
N LYS A 189 17.90 -25.11 -22.09
CA LYS A 189 17.29 -26.29 -22.72
C LYS A 189 16.61 -25.90 -24.02
N GLU A 190 16.95 -26.55 -25.11
CA GLU A 190 16.15 -26.44 -26.32
C GLU A 190 14.79 -27.09 -26.10
N MET A 191 13.75 -26.27 -26.16
CA MET A 191 12.36 -26.68 -25.93
C MET A 191 11.51 -26.34 -27.14
N SER A 192 10.70 -27.30 -27.57
CA SER A 192 9.66 -27.01 -28.53
C SER A 192 8.58 -26.10 -27.93
N LYS A 193 7.86 -25.38 -28.79
CA LYS A 193 6.73 -24.53 -28.37
C LYS A 193 5.65 -25.34 -27.62
N GLN A 194 5.56 -26.63 -27.87
CA GLN A 194 4.61 -27.53 -27.23
C GLN A 194 5.06 -27.94 -25.82
N GLU A 195 6.33 -28.27 -25.68
CA GLU A 195 6.93 -28.58 -24.36
C GLU A 195 6.87 -27.39 -23.41
N LEU A 196 7.16 -26.18 -23.88
CA LEU A 196 7.01 -24.95 -23.13
C LEU A 196 5.57 -24.75 -22.65
N ARG A 197 4.57 -25.00 -23.54
CA ARG A 197 3.15 -24.89 -23.18
C ARG A 197 2.73 -25.92 -22.14
N THR A 198 3.20 -27.16 -22.30
CA THR A 198 2.92 -28.25 -21.38
C THR A 198 3.51 -27.93 -19.99
N GLY A 199 4.77 -27.55 -19.93
CA GLY A 199 5.42 -27.18 -18.67
C GLY A 199 4.80 -25.97 -17.98
N LEU A 200 4.37 -24.95 -18.73
CA LEU A 200 3.63 -23.83 -18.16
C LEU A 200 2.23 -24.23 -17.67
N ALA A 201 1.59 -25.20 -18.31
CA ALA A 201 0.31 -25.75 -17.85
C ALA A 201 0.47 -26.57 -16.56
N GLU A 202 1.51 -27.39 -16.48
CA GLU A 202 1.85 -28.17 -15.27
C GLU A 202 2.21 -27.27 -14.10
N ALA A 203 2.87 -26.13 -14.36
CA ALA A 203 3.12 -25.08 -13.37
C ALA A 203 1.87 -24.25 -13.01
N GLY A 204 0.68 -24.62 -13.52
CA GLY A 204 -0.58 -23.94 -13.19
C GLY A 204 -0.81 -22.59 -13.90
N LEU A 205 0.07 -22.22 -14.83
CA LEU A 205 0.06 -20.92 -15.51
C LEU A 205 -0.77 -20.91 -16.78
N TYR A 206 -1.20 -22.07 -17.25
CA TYR A 206 -1.94 -22.24 -18.49
C TYR A 206 -3.11 -23.22 -18.29
N LYS A 207 -4.30 -22.80 -18.71
CA LYS A 207 -5.47 -23.71 -18.76
C LYS A 207 -5.70 -24.12 -20.23
N PRO A 208 -5.79 -25.42 -20.54
CA PRO A 208 -6.15 -25.87 -21.87
C PRO A 208 -7.44 -25.19 -22.36
N GLY A 209 -7.46 -24.68 -23.57
CA GLY A 209 -8.62 -23.99 -24.17
C GLY A 209 -8.67 -22.48 -23.97
N LYS A 210 -7.78 -21.84 -23.17
CA LYS A 210 -7.63 -20.38 -23.12
C LYS A 210 -6.39 -19.96 -23.93
N ARG A 211 -6.39 -18.71 -24.42
CA ARG A 211 -5.23 -18.18 -25.18
C ARG A 211 -3.97 -18.28 -24.33
N PRO A 212 -2.90 -18.88 -24.88
CA PRO A 212 -1.63 -18.98 -24.17
C PRO A 212 -1.08 -17.58 -23.85
N ILE A 213 -0.21 -17.51 -22.83
CA ILE A 213 0.58 -16.30 -22.55
C ILE A 213 1.28 -15.91 -23.85
N GLY A 214 1.01 -14.71 -24.33
CA GLY A 214 1.53 -14.26 -25.63
C GLY A 214 3.06 -14.25 -25.64
N GLN A 215 3.65 -14.62 -26.78
CA GLN A 215 5.10 -14.66 -27.00
C GLN A 215 5.77 -13.32 -26.61
N SER A 216 5.06 -12.20 -26.76
CA SER A 216 5.53 -10.88 -26.35
C SER A 216 5.73 -10.74 -24.83
N ILE A 217 4.93 -11.42 -24.01
CA ILE A 217 5.08 -11.40 -22.55
C ILE A 217 6.27 -12.27 -22.14
N LEU A 218 6.48 -13.41 -22.79
CA LEU A 218 7.65 -14.27 -22.57
C LEU A 218 8.95 -13.57 -23.02
N ASN A 219 8.95 -12.95 -24.21
CA ASN A 219 10.12 -12.23 -24.71
C ASN A 219 10.46 -10.95 -23.91
N GLY A 220 9.47 -10.30 -23.32
CA GLY A 220 9.68 -9.12 -22.44
C GLY A 220 10.30 -9.47 -21.10
N LYS A 221 10.27 -10.75 -20.68
CA LYS A 221 10.86 -11.26 -19.44
C LYS A 221 12.22 -11.93 -19.62
N LEU A 222 12.62 -12.16 -20.86
CA LEU A 222 13.93 -12.73 -21.22
C LEU A 222 14.96 -11.65 -21.59
N LYS A 223 14.61 -10.37 -21.50
CA LYS A 223 15.49 -9.21 -21.61
C LYS A 223 15.74 -8.62 -20.23
#